data_9eff33cb1f7e7b95730b0e6df03b55e4
#
_entry.id   9eff33cb1f7e7b95730b0e6df03b55e4
#
_cell.length_a   1.000
_cell.length_b   1.000
_cell.length_c   1.000
_cell.angle_alpha   90.00
_cell.angle_beta   90.00
_cell.angle_gamma   90.00
#
_symmetry.space_group_name_H-M   'P 1'
#
loop_
_entity.id
_entity.type
_entity.pdbx_description
1 polymer ?
#
loop_
_entity_poly.entity_id
_entity_poly.type
_entity_poly.pdbx_seq_one_letter_code
_entity_poly.pdbx_strand_id
1 'polypeptide(L)'
;MRLTDDRKSLFCLGPRRHLWDFSSSGYVNLAPGTGGDSAECVRARRNFLSLGHYSPLADAVAAAVVRFSDAEAVIDAGCGEGFYGQRISKEVGSLIGFDLSKPTVEAAAKRKIENALFAVAGINAMPIRSGSVSAVTNVFAPCFEGEFCRVLKDGGIVVVAAAGERHLLSLKEAIYDSSTLNTERADLPSSMKLIDEGRLTYEFTLESPGQISDLFAMTPYYYRTNRESLERLSRLERLTVNADFEIKVYKKD
;
A
#
# COMPACT_ATOMS: atom_id res chain seq x y z
N MET A 1 21.24 -7.41 6.89
CA MET A 1 20.94 -8.84 6.66
C MET A 1 21.57 -9.29 5.35
N ARG A 2 21.86 -10.57 5.19
CA ARG A 2 22.31 -11.20 3.92
C ARG A 2 21.47 -12.43 3.63
N LEU A 3 21.34 -12.75 2.34
CA LEU A 3 20.81 -14.04 1.89
C LEU A 3 21.82 -15.16 2.18
N THR A 4 21.33 -16.34 2.53
CA THR A 4 22.12 -17.58 2.52
C THR A 4 22.50 -17.96 1.07
N ASP A 5 23.54 -18.76 0.88
CA ASP A 5 24.01 -19.16 -0.45
C ASP A 5 22.94 -19.93 -1.25
N ASP A 6 22.08 -20.70 -0.56
CA ASP A 6 20.94 -21.40 -1.13
C ASP A 6 19.71 -20.50 -1.37
N ARG A 7 19.79 -19.21 -0.98
CA ARG A 7 18.70 -18.21 -1.05
C ARG A 7 17.40 -18.59 -0.35
N LYS A 8 17.46 -19.49 0.65
CA LYS A 8 16.28 -19.94 1.40
C LYS A 8 16.06 -19.18 2.69
N SER A 9 17.06 -18.41 3.14
CA SER A 9 16.99 -17.71 4.41
C SER A 9 17.70 -16.36 4.36
N LEU A 10 17.29 -15.45 5.26
CA LEU A 10 18.00 -14.22 5.58
C LEU A 10 18.73 -14.41 6.92
N PHE A 11 19.96 -13.95 7.03
CA PHE A 11 20.67 -13.94 8.29
C PHE A 11 21.15 -12.54 8.69
N CYS A 12 21.13 -12.30 9.99
CA CYS A 12 21.61 -11.07 10.59
C CYS A 12 23.15 -11.08 10.68
N LEU A 13 23.78 -9.97 10.35
CA LEU A 13 25.25 -9.80 10.51
C LEU A 13 25.64 -9.38 11.93
N GLY A 14 24.68 -9.15 12.83
CA GLY A 14 24.93 -8.81 14.23
C GLY A 14 25.42 -10.02 15.04
N PRO A 15 25.85 -9.77 16.30
CA PRO A 15 26.48 -10.80 17.15
C PRO A 15 25.58 -12.01 17.45
N ARG A 16 24.27 -11.83 17.45
CA ARG A 16 23.28 -12.91 17.73
C ARG A 16 22.94 -13.77 16.53
N ARG A 17 23.39 -13.45 15.31
CA ARG A 17 23.20 -14.24 14.07
C ARG A 17 21.78 -14.82 13.90
N HIS A 18 20.75 -14.00 14.02
CA HIS A 18 19.38 -14.43 13.76
C HIS A 18 19.24 -14.96 12.33
N LEU A 19 18.45 -16.02 12.17
CA LEU A 19 18.12 -16.63 10.88
C LEU A 19 16.60 -16.57 10.68
N TRP A 20 16.17 -16.20 9.47
CA TRP A 20 14.78 -16.19 9.08
C TRP A 20 14.61 -16.89 7.74
N ASP A 21 13.84 -17.95 7.75
CA ASP A 21 13.56 -18.73 6.54
C ASP A 21 12.47 -18.04 5.69
N PHE A 22 12.62 -18.16 4.38
CA PHE A 22 11.53 -17.80 3.49
C PHE A 22 10.41 -18.83 3.60
N SER A 23 9.17 -18.33 3.58
CA SER A 23 8.01 -19.20 3.47
C SER A 23 7.98 -19.90 2.10
N SER A 24 7.17 -20.95 1.97
CA SER A 24 6.92 -21.61 0.68
C SER A 24 6.36 -20.66 -0.40
N SER A 25 5.72 -19.58 0.01
CA SER A 25 5.21 -18.53 -0.88
C SER A 25 6.28 -17.50 -1.27
N GLY A 26 7.46 -17.49 -0.64
CA GLY A 26 8.59 -16.62 -0.99
C GLY A 26 8.64 -15.29 -0.22
N TYR A 27 7.93 -15.15 0.91
CA TYR A 27 8.09 -14.00 1.81
C TYR A 27 8.87 -14.40 3.07
N VAL A 28 9.40 -13.41 3.79
CA VAL A 28 10.02 -13.60 5.10
C VAL A 28 9.17 -12.93 6.20
N ASN A 29 9.06 -13.58 7.36
CA ASN A 29 8.39 -12.99 8.53
C ASN A 29 9.42 -12.47 9.52
N LEU A 30 9.50 -11.14 9.65
CA LEU A 30 10.44 -10.44 10.53
C LEU A 30 9.74 -9.79 11.74
N ALA A 31 8.40 -9.82 11.79
CA ALA A 31 7.63 -9.25 12.90
C ALA A 31 7.25 -10.33 13.91
N PRO A 32 7.44 -10.09 15.22
CA PRO A 32 6.82 -10.91 16.25
C PRO A 32 5.35 -10.55 16.36
N GLY A 33 4.46 -11.52 16.15
CA GLY A 33 3.03 -11.35 16.42
C GLY A 33 2.13 -11.31 15.18
N THR A 34 0.84 -11.10 15.45
CA THR A 34 -0.22 -11.02 14.44
C THR A 34 -0.84 -9.62 14.49
N GLY A 35 -0.87 -8.95 13.35
CA GLY A 35 -1.53 -7.65 13.19
C GLY A 35 -2.02 -7.49 11.75
N GLY A 36 -2.76 -6.42 11.49
CA GLY A 36 -3.23 -6.05 10.15
C GLY A 36 -4.54 -6.72 9.74
N ASP A 37 -4.82 -6.68 8.45
CA ASP A 37 -6.09 -7.07 7.86
C ASP A 37 -6.40 -8.58 8.01
N SER A 38 -7.68 -8.91 8.16
CA SER A 38 -8.17 -10.28 8.14
C SER A 38 -8.06 -10.89 6.74
N ALA A 39 -8.06 -12.24 6.66
CA ALA A 39 -8.04 -12.94 5.38
C ALA A 39 -9.25 -12.58 4.48
N GLU A 40 -10.39 -12.26 5.07
CA GLU A 40 -11.58 -11.82 4.35
C GLU A 40 -11.37 -10.44 3.72
N CYS A 41 -10.86 -9.48 4.47
CA CYS A 41 -10.54 -8.14 3.98
C CYS A 41 -9.48 -8.20 2.86
N VAL A 42 -8.46 -9.04 3.01
CA VAL A 42 -7.43 -9.26 1.98
C VAL A 42 -8.04 -9.83 0.70
N ARG A 43 -8.97 -10.79 0.81
CA ARG A 43 -9.67 -11.37 -0.34
C ARG A 43 -10.52 -10.32 -1.05
N ALA A 44 -11.33 -9.57 -0.32
CA ALA A 44 -12.18 -8.51 -0.86
C ALA A 44 -11.35 -7.44 -1.59
N ARG A 45 -10.26 -6.99 -0.96
CA ARG A 45 -9.31 -6.04 -1.58
C ARG A 45 -8.73 -6.58 -2.87
N ARG A 46 -8.29 -7.84 -2.88
CA ARG A 46 -7.73 -8.48 -4.08
C ARG A 46 -8.76 -8.58 -5.20
N ASN A 47 -9.99 -8.99 -4.89
CA ASN A 47 -11.07 -9.06 -5.86
C ASN A 47 -11.30 -7.69 -6.49
N PHE A 48 -11.49 -6.66 -5.67
CA PHE A 48 -11.73 -5.31 -6.16
C PHE A 48 -10.55 -4.76 -6.98
N LEU A 49 -9.32 -4.84 -6.46
CA LEU A 49 -8.15 -4.32 -7.18
C LEU A 49 -7.90 -5.05 -8.50
N SER A 50 -8.25 -6.34 -8.59
CA SER A 50 -8.12 -7.11 -9.85
C SER A 50 -9.07 -6.64 -10.96
N LEU A 51 -10.11 -5.88 -10.64
CA LEU A 51 -10.99 -5.23 -11.63
C LEU A 51 -10.28 -4.08 -12.37
N GLY A 52 -9.13 -3.62 -11.86
CA GLY A 52 -8.32 -2.58 -12.50
C GLY A 52 -8.78 -1.15 -12.27
N HIS A 53 -9.83 -0.92 -11.49
CA HIS A 53 -10.34 0.43 -11.23
C HIS A 53 -9.30 1.37 -10.59
N TYR A 54 -8.32 0.83 -9.86
CA TYR A 54 -7.23 1.62 -9.25
C TYR A 54 -5.91 1.54 -10.04
N SER A 55 -5.92 0.97 -11.26
CA SER A 55 -4.73 0.97 -12.14
C SER A 55 -4.23 2.39 -12.46
N PRO A 56 -5.10 3.41 -12.72
CA PRO A 56 -4.61 4.76 -12.96
C PRO A 56 -3.81 5.34 -11.77
N LEU A 57 -4.21 5.01 -10.52
CA LEU A 57 -3.44 5.40 -9.34
C LEU A 57 -2.08 4.69 -9.28
N ALA A 58 -2.07 3.38 -9.54
CA ALA A 58 -0.82 2.60 -9.55
C ALA A 58 0.16 3.12 -10.63
N ASP A 59 -0.35 3.49 -11.80
CA ASP A 59 0.44 4.10 -12.88
C ASP A 59 1.00 5.46 -12.47
N ALA A 60 0.19 6.31 -11.84
CA ALA A 60 0.61 7.63 -11.38
C ALA A 60 1.71 7.54 -10.30
N VAL A 61 1.57 6.61 -9.33
CA VAL A 61 2.59 6.38 -8.30
C VAL A 61 3.90 5.86 -8.93
N ALA A 62 3.83 4.90 -9.86
CA ALA A 62 5.02 4.39 -10.55
C ALA A 62 5.71 5.49 -11.37
N ALA A 63 4.93 6.31 -12.10
CA ALA A 63 5.45 7.43 -12.87
C ALA A 63 6.15 8.47 -11.98
N ALA A 64 5.61 8.76 -10.78
CA ALA A 64 6.25 9.66 -9.83
C ALA A 64 7.60 9.11 -9.33
N VAL A 65 7.70 7.81 -9.04
CA VAL A 65 8.96 7.17 -8.65
C VAL A 65 10.02 7.34 -9.74
N VAL A 66 9.67 7.03 -10.99
CA VAL A 66 10.60 7.12 -12.13
C VAL A 66 11.02 8.56 -12.40
N ARG A 67 10.08 9.50 -12.31
CA ARG A 67 10.33 10.91 -12.64
C ARG A 67 11.25 11.60 -11.62
N PHE A 68 11.13 11.25 -10.33
CA PHE A 68 11.78 12.02 -9.26
C PHE A 68 12.89 11.27 -8.53
N SER A 69 13.19 10.01 -8.89
CA SER A 69 14.30 9.23 -8.33
C SER A 69 15.08 8.51 -9.42
N ASP A 70 16.21 7.89 -9.05
CA ASP A 70 16.94 6.98 -9.97
C ASP A 70 16.32 5.59 -10.07
N ALA A 71 15.24 5.33 -9.32
CA ALA A 71 14.47 4.10 -9.35
C ALA A 71 15.28 2.79 -9.12
N GLU A 72 16.45 2.87 -8.48
CA GLU A 72 17.33 1.71 -8.26
C GLU A 72 16.74 0.71 -7.24
N ALA A 73 16.44 1.22 -6.03
CA ALA A 73 15.88 0.43 -4.94
C ALA A 73 14.70 1.19 -4.33
N VAL A 74 13.54 0.57 -4.30
CA VAL A 74 12.29 1.18 -3.83
C VAL A 74 11.67 0.36 -2.72
N ILE A 75 11.16 1.02 -1.69
CA ILE A 75 10.35 0.42 -0.64
C ILE A 75 8.87 0.74 -0.91
N ASP A 76 8.02 -0.28 -0.88
CA ASP A 76 6.57 -0.15 -0.80
C ASP A 76 6.13 -0.31 0.65
N ALA A 77 5.92 0.81 1.33
CA ALA A 77 5.62 0.87 2.76
C ALA A 77 4.11 0.73 3.00
N GLY A 78 3.68 -0.39 3.58
CA GLY A 78 2.29 -0.81 3.64
C GLY A 78 1.86 -1.43 2.31
N CYS A 79 2.68 -2.36 1.77
CA CYS A 79 2.53 -2.89 0.42
C CYS A 79 1.22 -3.65 0.16
N GLY A 80 0.48 -3.96 1.22
CA GLY A 80 -0.74 -4.72 1.10
C GLY A 80 -0.49 -6.05 0.36
N GLU A 81 -1.42 -6.40 -0.51
CA GLU A 81 -1.34 -7.62 -1.33
C GLU A 81 -0.46 -7.46 -2.60
N GLY A 82 0.33 -6.37 -2.67
CA GLY A 82 1.32 -6.13 -3.72
C GLY A 82 0.76 -5.55 -5.02
N PHE A 83 -0.44 -4.98 -5.03
CA PHE A 83 -1.06 -4.42 -6.23
C PHE A 83 -0.24 -3.25 -6.80
N TYR A 84 0.07 -2.26 -5.98
CA TYR A 84 0.89 -1.11 -6.38
C TYR A 84 2.33 -1.55 -6.66
N GLY A 85 2.89 -2.38 -5.78
CA GLY A 85 4.23 -2.94 -5.94
C GLY A 85 4.41 -3.69 -7.26
N GLN A 86 3.40 -4.41 -7.75
CA GLN A 86 3.45 -5.08 -9.06
C GLN A 86 3.58 -4.10 -10.24
N ARG A 87 2.98 -2.90 -10.13
CA ARG A 87 3.12 -1.89 -11.17
C ARG A 87 4.47 -1.17 -11.09
N ILE A 88 4.86 -0.80 -9.87
CA ILE A 88 6.13 -0.12 -9.59
C ILE A 88 7.32 -1.01 -10.00
N SER A 89 7.29 -2.31 -9.71
CA SER A 89 8.39 -3.24 -9.99
C SER A 89 8.79 -3.31 -11.45
N LYS A 90 7.90 -2.97 -12.38
CA LYS A 90 8.21 -2.96 -13.82
C LYS A 90 9.15 -1.83 -14.24
N GLU A 91 9.26 -0.80 -13.41
CA GLU A 91 9.96 0.45 -13.70
C GLU A 91 11.21 0.65 -12.82
N VAL A 92 11.46 -0.25 -11.86
CA VAL A 92 12.53 -0.08 -10.86
C VAL A 92 13.51 -1.25 -10.85
N GLY A 93 14.73 -1.02 -10.37
CA GLY A 93 15.75 -2.07 -10.28
C GLY A 93 15.40 -3.15 -9.27
N SER A 94 14.90 -2.76 -8.09
CA SER A 94 14.44 -3.68 -7.05
C SER A 94 13.34 -3.06 -6.18
N LEU A 95 12.44 -3.91 -5.69
CA LEU A 95 11.33 -3.53 -4.82
C LEU A 95 11.38 -4.34 -3.51
N ILE A 96 11.14 -3.68 -2.38
CA ILE A 96 10.94 -4.34 -1.09
C ILE A 96 9.61 -3.88 -0.52
N GLY A 97 8.65 -4.81 -0.40
CA GLY A 97 7.35 -4.54 0.21
C GLY A 97 7.29 -4.95 1.68
N PHE A 98 6.80 -4.05 2.54
CA PHE A 98 6.55 -4.31 3.95
C PHE A 98 5.09 -4.13 4.31
N ASP A 99 4.54 -5.08 5.06
CA ASP A 99 3.22 -4.98 5.68
C ASP A 99 3.20 -5.80 6.98
N LEU A 100 2.35 -5.44 7.95
CA LEU A 100 2.19 -6.18 9.21
C LEU A 100 1.28 -7.40 9.06
N SER A 101 0.40 -7.41 8.07
CA SER A 101 -0.55 -8.49 7.83
C SER A 101 0.11 -9.64 7.09
N LYS A 102 0.31 -10.77 7.79
CA LYS A 102 0.85 -11.98 7.18
C LYS A 102 0.02 -12.48 5.98
N PRO A 103 -1.34 -12.54 6.03
CA PRO A 103 -2.15 -12.94 4.86
C PRO A 103 -1.94 -12.03 3.65
N THR A 104 -1.76 -10.74 3.89
CA THR A 104 -1.54 -9.73 2.86
C THR A 104 -0.19 -9.91 2.17
N VAL A 105 0.89 -10.05 2.97
CA VAL A 105 2.25 -10.29 2.47
C VAL A 105 2.35 -11.62 1.73
N GLU A 106 1.67 -12.65 2.22
CA GLU A 106 1.60 -13.93 1.52
C GLU A 106 0.93 -13.79 0.15
N ALA A 107 -0.15 -13.00 0.05
CA ALA A 107 -0.81 -12.72 -1.22
C ALA A 107 0.11 -11.93 -2.17
N ALA A 108 0.87 -10.97 -1.66
CA ALA A 108 1.87 -10.22 -2.43
C ALA A 108 2.97 -11.12 -2.97
N ALA A 109 3.54 -11.99 -2.14
CA ALA A 109 4.58 -12.94 -2.55
C ALA A 109 4.10 -13.94 -3.63
N LYS A 110 2.83 -14.37 -3.56
CA LYS A 110 2.20 -15.23 -4.58
C LYS A 110 2.08 -14.58 -5.95
N ARG A 111 2.28 -13.27 -6.08
CA ARG A 111 2.37 -12.59 -7.39
C ARG A 111 3.66 -12.92 -8.15
N LYS A 112 4.67 -13.46 -7.46
CA LYS A 112 5.96 -13.91 -8.03
C LYS A 112 6.64 -12.82 -8.86
N ILE A 113 6.72 -11.62 -8.33
CA ILE A 113 7.41 -10.51 -8.97
C ILE A 113 8.91 -10.74 -8.83
N GLU A 114 9.61 -10.84 -9.96
CA GLU A 114 10.99 -11.34 -10.03
C GLU A 114 11.99 -10.47 -9.25
N ASN A 115 11.86 -9.14 -9.34
CA ASN A 115 12.74 -8.18 -8.67
C ASN A 115 12.17 -7.64 -7.35
N ALA A 116 11.19 -8.32 -6.75
CA ALA A 116 10.58 -7.91 -5.50
C ALA A 116 10.79 -8.92 -4.37
N LEU A 117 10.96 -8.39 -3.16
CA LEU A 117 10.97 -9.12 -1.90
C LEU A 117 9.84 -8.59 -1.01
N PHE A 118 9.04 -9.47 -0.46
CA PHE A 118 7.99 -9.12 0.49
C PHE A 118 8.30 -9.64 1.89
N ALA A 119 8.07 -8.82 2.91
CA ALA A 119 8.34 -9.19 4.29
C ALA A 119 7.24 -8.72 5.24
N VAL A 120 6.88 -9.57 6.19
CA VAL A 120 6.04 -9.17 7.32
C VAL A 120 6.91 -8.39 8.28
N ALA A 121 6.72 -7.07 8.32
CA ALA A 121 7.44 -6.16 9.21
C ALA A 121 6.67 -4.84 9.37
N GLY A 122 6.88 -4.18 10.50
CA GLY A 122 6.38 -2.81 10.70
C GLY A 122 7.15 -1.80 9.87
N ILE A 123 6.45 -0.84 9.32
CA ILE A 123 7.04 0.25 8.52
C ILE A 123 7.57 1.40 9.38
N ASN A 124 7.40 1.31 10.70
CA ASN A 124 7.95 2.26 11.68
C ASN A 124 9.39 1.92 12.12
N ALA A 125 9.88 0.71 11.79
CA ALA A 125 11.24 0.25 12.10
C ALA A 125 11.65 -0.82 11.08
N MET A 126 11.87 -0.41 9.84
CA MET A 126 12.17 -1.32 8.73
C MET A 126 13.59 -1.90 8.83
N PRO A 127 13.77 -3.21 8.58
CA PRO A 127 15.08 -3.86 8.66
C PRO A 127 15.97 -3.53 7.45
N ILE A 128 16.02 -2.26 7.10
CA ILE A 128 16.76 -1.69 5.97
C ILE A 128 17.89 -0.80 6.49
N ARG A 129 19.02 -0.82 5.80
CA ARG A 129 20.15 0.05 6.09
C ARG A 129 19.75 1.51 5.89
N SER A 130 20.26 2.41 6.74
CA SER A 130 20.12 3.85 6.54
C SER A 130 20.77 4.28 5.23
N GLY A 131 20.15 5.23 4.53
CA GLY A 131 20.69 5.83 3.32
C GLY A 131 20.88 4.86 2.15
N SER A 132 19.99 3.87 1.97
CA SER A 132 20.21 2.80 1.00
C SER A 132 19.13 2.65 -0.08
N VAL A 133 18.05 3.40 -0.03
CA VAL A 133 16.98 3.32 -1.04
C VAL A 133 16.72 4.66 -1.72
N SER A 134 16.28 4.59 -2.95
CA SER A 134 16.00 5.76 -3.80
C SER A 134 14.66 6.38 -3.52
N ALA A 135 13.67 5.54 -3.23
CA ALA A 135 12.31 5.97 -2.99
C ALA A 135 11.59 5.09 -1.96
N VAL A 136 10.62 5.70 -1.28
CA VAL A 136 9.61 5.02 -0.49
C VAL A 136 8.25 5.38 -1.07
N THR A 137 7.42 4.40 -1.42
CA THR A 137 6.00 4.61 -1.73
C THR A 137 5.16 4.32 -0.49
N ASN A 138 4.16 5.16 -0.24
CA ASN A 138 3.23 5.05 0.87
C ASN A 138 1.81 5.31 0.35
N VAL A 139 1.07 4.24 0.08
CA VAL A 139 -0.27 4.30 -0.50
C VAL A 139 -1.29 3.84 0.53
N PHE A 140 -2.13 4.76 1.00
CA PHE A 140 -3.15 4.51 2.04
C PHE A 140 -2.60 3.89 3.34
N ALA A 141 -1.36 4.17 3.67
CA ALA A 141 -0.69 3.65 4.86
C ALA A 141 -0.23 4.79 5.79
N PRO A 142 -0.03 4.53 7.08
CA PRO A 142 0.53 5.52 8.00
C PRO A 142 1.92 6.01 7.53
N CYS A 143 2.21 7.29 7.70
CA CYS A 143 3.52 7.86 7.37
C CYS A 143 4.42 7.87 8.61
N PHE A 144 5.57 7.23 8.54
CA PHE A 144 6.60 7.27 9.58
C PHE A 144 7.81 8.03 9.05
N GLU A 145 7.70 9.35 9.00
CA GLU A 145 8.65 10.27 8.37
C GLU A 145 10.10 10.02 8.80
N GLY A 146 10.36 9.89 10.12
CA GLY A 146 11.72 9.65 10.64
C GLY A 146 12.33 8.35 10.10
N GLU A 147 11.54 7.29 9.97
CA GLU A 147 12.00 6.03 9.43
C GLU A 147 12.17 6.10 7.91
N PHE A 148 11.28 6.79 7.21
CA PHE A 148 11.41 7.01 5.77
C PHE A 148 12.67 7.84 5.46
N CYS A 149 12.90 8.93 6.19
CA CYS A 149 14.16 9.71 6.09
C CYS A 149 15.39 8.86 6.38
N ARG A 150 15.33 7.95 7.36
CA ARG A 150 16.47 7.10 7.71
C ARG A 150 16.88 6.17 6.59
N VAL A 151 15.92 5.52 5.93
CA VAL A 151 16.22 4.53 4.88
C VAL A 151 16.57 5.16 3.53
N LEU A 152 16.04 6.35 3.25
CA LEU A 152 16.32 7.09 2.03
C LEU A 152 17.77 7.57 1.98
N LYS A 153 18.40 7.44 0.82
CA LYS A 153 19.64 8.14 0.49
C LYS A 153 19.38 9.63 0.37
N ASP A 154 20.44 10.45 0.40
CA ASP A 154 20.33 11.89 0.20
C ASP A 154 19.78 12.17 -1.19
N GLY A 155 18.82 13.07 -1.28
CA GLY A 155 18.06 13.33 -2.49
C GLY A 155 17.01 12.28 -2.84
N GLY A 156 16.85 11.22 -2.02
CA GLY A 156 15.78 10.23 -2.17
C GLY A 156 14.39 10.81 -1.90
N ILE A 157 13.35 10.14 -2.34
CA ILE A 157 11.98 10.66 -2.31
C ILE A 157 11.00 9.76 -1.54
N VAL A 158 9.94 10.39 -1.02
CA VAL A 158 8.71 9.69 -0.58
C VAL A 158 7.57 10.07 -1.51
N VAL A 159 6.90 9.08 -2.08
CA VAL A 159 5.65 9.27 -2.83
C VAL A 159 4.50 8.85 -1.93
N VAL A 160 3.67 9.81 -1.52
CA VAL A 160 2.47 9.56 -0.70
C VAL A 160 1.24 9.64 -1.60
N ALA A 161 0.41 8.60 -1.57
CA ALA A 161 -0.90 8.62 -2.20
C ALA A 161 -1.99 8.36 -1.17
N ALA A 162 -2.97 9.27 -1.11
CA ALA A 162 -4.04 9.26 -0.13
C ALA A 162 -5.40 9.54 -0.77
N ALA A 163 -6.47 9.25 -0.02
CA ALA A 163 -7.82 9.60 -0.40
C ALA A 163 -8.01 11.12 -0.38
N GLY A 164 -8.53 11.68 -1.46
CA GLY A 164 -8.97 13.06 -1.51
C GLY A 164 -10.34 13.24 -0.81
N GLU A 165 -10.77 14.49 -0.71
CA GLU A 165 -12.00 14.84 0.01
C GLU A 165 -13.25 14.11 -0.49
N ARG A 166 -13.35 13.89 -1.79
CA ARG A 166 -14.52 13.30 -2.45
C ARG A 166 -14.35 11.79 -2.75
N HIS A 167 -13.25 11.19 -2.29
CA HIS A 167 -13.01 9.77 -2.54
C HIS A 167 -14.11 8.91 -1.93
N LEU A 168 -14.75 8.06 -2.75
CA LEU A 168 -15.87 7.18 -2.40
C LEU A 168 -17.09 7.92 -1.82
N LEU A 169 -17.29 9.21 -2.13
CA LEU A 169 -18.44 9.97 -1.65
C LEU A 169 -19.76 9.32 -2.08
N SER A 170 -19.87 8.92 -3.36
CA SER A 170 -21.06 8.23 -3.89
C SER A 170 -21.38 6.92 -3.17
N LEU A 171 -20.37 6.16 -2.73
CA LEU A 171 -20.60 4.97 -1.91
C LEU A 171 -21.17 5.36 -0.53
N LYS A 172 -20.64 6.40 0.10
CA LYS A 172 -21.16 6.90 1.39
C LYS A 172 -22.62 7.37 1.25
N GLU A 173 -22.93 8.14 0.20
CA GLU A 173 -24.27 8.64 -0.08
C GLU A 173 -25.28 7.52 -0.34
N ALA A 174 -24.84 6.40 -0.92
CA ALA A 174 -25.71 5.26 -1.18
C ALA A 174 -26.08 4.47 0.09
N ILE A 175 -25.25 4.53 1.14
CA ILE A 175 -25.43 3.71 2.34
C ILE A 175 -25.76 4.50 3.62
N TYR A 176 -25.46 5.80 3.68
CA TYR A 176 -25.72 6.63 4.86
C TYR A 176 -26.73 7.74 4.55
N ASP A 177 -27.56 8.10 5.53
CA ASP A 177 -28.51 9.21 5.41
C ASP A 177 -27.84 10.58 5.33
N SER A 178 -26.66 10.71 5.94
CA SER A 178 -25.83 11.91 5.84
C SER A 178 -24.40 11.50 5.52
N SER A 179 -23.91 11.91 4.37
CA SER A 179 -22.52 11.69 3.96
C SER A 179 -21.71 12.95 4.19
N THR A 180 -20.48 12.77 4.66
CA THR A 180 -19.53 13.85 4.84
C THR A 180 -18.30 13.62 3.96
N LEU A 181 -17.70 14.71 3.50
CA LEU A 181 -16.42 14.68 2.82
C LEU A 181 -15.36 14.02 3.73
N ASN A 182 -14.33 13.45 3.14
CA ASN A 182 -13.20 12.95 3.91
C ASN A 182 -12.46 14.15 4.51
N THR A 183 -12.43 14.21 5.84
CA THR A 183 -11.72 15.26 6.59
C THR A 183 -10.40 14.79 7.15
N GLU A 184 -10.21 13.47 7.24
CA GLU A 184 -8.96 12.87 7.68
C GLU A 184 -7.92 13.09 6.59
N ARG A 185 -6.91 13.89 6.91
CA ARG A 185 -5.73 14.04 6.04
C ARG A 185 -4.74 12.93 6.38
N ALA A 186 -4.13 12.37 5.35
CA ALA A 186 -3.01 11.46 5.57
C ALA A 186 -1.90 12.19 6.35
N ASP A 187 -1.24 11.46 7.26
CA ASP A 187 0.01 11.95 7.83
C ASP A 187 1.00 12.20 6.69
N LEU A 188 1.55 13.41 6.65
CA LEU A 188 2.44 13.84 5.58
C LEU A 188 3.82 14.18 6.17
N PRO A 189 4.90 13.93 5.42
CA PRO A 189 6.23 14.38 5.82
C PRO A 189 6.26 15.89 6.03
N SER A 190 6.68 16.34 7.21
CA SER A 190 6.70 17.75 7.60
C SER A 190 8.09 18.38 7.52
N SER A 191 9.14 17.57 7.62
CA SER A 191 10.54 18.01 7.53
C SER A 191 11.16 17.79 6.16
N MET A 192 10.48 17.08 5.26
CA MET A 192 10.92 16.88 3.88
C MET A 192 10.34 17.97 2.96
N LYS A 193 11.06 18.28 1.90
CA LYS A 193 10.62 19.28 0.92
C LYS A 193 9.57 18.69 -0.02
N LEU A 194 8.36 19.27 -0.06
CA LEU A 194 7.38 18.97 -1.11
C LEU A 194 7.93 19.47 -2.44
N ILE A 195 8.07 18.58 -3.43
CA ILE A 195 8.61 18.89 -4.75
C ILE A 195 7.60 18.72 -5.88
N ASP A 196 6.54 17.96 -5.65
CA ASP A 196 5.45 17.79 -6.63
C ASP A 196 4.16 17.39 -5.91
N GLU A 197 3.02 17.84 -6.45
CA GLU A 197 1.71 17.43 -5.99
C GLU A 197 0.74 17.34 -7.16
N GLY A 198 -0.16 16.37 -7.09
CA GLY A 198 -1.18 16.13 -8.10
C GLY A 198 -2.45 15.57 -7.50
N ARG A 199 -3.54 15.73 -8.24
CA ARG A 199 -4.84 15.13 -7.92
C ARG A 199 -5.29 14.28 -9.10
N LEU A 200 -5.74 13.07 -8.81
CA LEU A 200 -6.28 12.14 -9.81
C LEU A 200 -7.74 11.87 -9.47
N THR A 201 -8.64 12.31 -10.37
CA THR A 201 -10.10 12.15 -10.18
C THR A 201 -10.72 11.51 -11.41
N TYR A 202 -11.55 10.50 -11.19
CA TYR A 202 -12.35 9.83 -12.22
C TYR A 202 -13.51 9.08 -11.59
N GLU A 203 -14.39 8.57 -12.44
CA GLU A 203 -15.47 7.70 -12.02
C GLU A 203 -15.28 6.30 -12.61
N PHE A 204 -15.75 5.31 -11.88
CA PHE A 204 -15.85 3.93 -12.36
C PHE A 204 -17.15 3.29 -11.87
N THR A 205 -17.62 2.27 -12.57
CA THR A 205 -18.86 1.61 -12.23
C THR A 205 -18.60 0.19 -11.75
N LEU A 206 -19.22 -0.15 -10.62
CA LEU A 206 -19.32 -1.51 -10.09
C LEU A 206 -20.60 -2.13 -10.64
N GLU A 207 -20.46 -3.23 -11.33
CA GLU A 207 -21.54 -3.84 -12.14
C GLU A 207 -22.29 -4.96 -11.40
N SER A 208 -21.95 -5.22 -10.13
CA SER A 208 -22.61 -6.26 -9.34
C SER A 208 -22.57 -6.01 -7.85
N PRO A 209 -23.52 -6.56 -7.07
CA PRO A 209 -23.49 -6.51 -5.61
C PRO A 209 -22.18 -7.04 -5.00
N GLY A 210 -21.58 -8.08 -5.62
CA GLY A 210 -20.29 -8.63 -5.16
C GLY A 210 -19.15 -7.62 -5.27
N GLN A 211 -19.03 -6.89 -6.38
CA GLN A 211 -18.02 -5.84 -6.55
C GLN A 211 -18.23 -4.70 -5.57
N ILE A 212 -19.48 -4.31 -5.31
CA ILE A 212 -19.81 -3.26 -4.32
C ILE A 212 -19.43 -3.72 -2.92
N SER A 213 -19.75 -4.95 -2.56
CA SER A 213 -19.37 -5.55 -1.27
C SER A 213 -17.85 -5.64 -1.09
N ASP A 214 -17.11 -6.04 -2.13
CA ASP A 214 -15.64 -6.13 -2.09
C ASP A 214 -15.00 -4.74 -1.91
N LEU A 215 -15.49 -3.71 -2.62
CA LEU A 215 -15.04 -2.33 -2.40
C LEU A 215 -15.34 -1.88 -0.96
N PHE A 216 -16.57 -2.09 -0.49
CA PHE A 216 -16.97 -1.68 0.87
C PHE A 216 -16.12 -2.35 1.94
N ALA A 217 -15.88 -3.66 1.83
CA ALA A 217 -15.11 -4.45 2.80
C ALA A 217 -13.65 -4.02 2.94
N MET A 218 -13.08 -3.34 1.94
CA MET A 218 -11.71 -2.81 2.04
C MET A 218 -11.63 -1.39 2.60
N THR A 219 -12.77 -0.77 2.92
CA THR A 219 -12.81 0.58 3.48
C THR A 219 -12.82 0.57 5.01
N PRO A 220 -12.38 1.68 5.67
CA PRO A 220 -12.52 1.84 7.12
C PRO A 220 -13.98 1.80 7.60
N TYR A 221 -14.93 2.02 6.71
CA TYR A 221 -16.36 2.04 7.02
C TYR A 221 -16.90 0.65 7.39
N TYR A 222 -16.31 -0.42 6.86
CA TYR A 222 -16.74 -1.81 7.07
C TYR A 222 -16.98 -2.15 8.55
N TYR A 223 -16.07 -1.73 9.43
CA TYR A 223 -16.13 -2.03 10.86
C TYR A 223 -17.04 -1.09 11.67
N ARG A 224 -17.54 -0.02 11.07
CA ARG A 224 -18.31 1.04 11.77
C ARG A 224 -19.74 1.16 11.27
N THR A 225 -20.11 0.41 10.23
CA THR A 225 -21.42 0.54 9.58
C THR A 225 -22.47 -0.26 10.32
N ASN A 226 -23.62 0.36 10.56
CA ASN A 226 -24.76 -0.25 11.21
C ASN A 226 -25.53 -1.20 10.27
N ARG A 227 -26.46 -1.99 10.84
CA ARG A 227 -27.21 -3.00 10.10
C ARG A 227 -28.07 -2.41 8.99
N GLU A 228 -28.71 -1.27 9.22
CA GLU A 228 -29.59 -0.62 8.24
C GLU A 228 -28.81 -0.19 6.99
N SER A 229 -27.64 0.42 7.18
CA SER A 229 -26.74 0.77 6.07
C SER A 229 -26.22 -0.45 5.31
N LEU A 230 -25.97 -1.58 5.99
CA LEU A 230 -25.61 -2.84 5.33
C LEU A 230 -26.79 -3.41 4.51
N GLU A 231 -28.03 -3.28 4.99
CA GLU A 231 -29.23 -3.65 4.23
C GLU A 231 -29.41 -2.77 2.99
N ARG A 232 -29.10 -1.46 3.07
CA ARG A 232 -29.09 -0.57 1.90
C ARG A 232 -28.01 -1.00 0.91
N LEU A 233 -26.79 -1.25 1.38
CA LEU A 233 -25.69 -1.73 0.54
C LEU A 233 -26.08 -3.02 -0.21
N SER A 234 -26.73 -3.97 0.46
CA SER A 234 -27.11 -5.26 -0.12
C SER A 234 -28.17 -5.17 -1.24
N ARG A 235 -28.88 -4.04 -1.33
CA ARG A 235 -29.89 -3.78 -2.38
C ARG A 235 -29.30 -3.12 -3.62
N LEU A 236 -28.03 -2.70 -3.57
CA LEU A 236 -27.38 -2.07 -4.71
C LEU A 236 -26.93 -3.12 -5.71
N GLU A 237 -27.50 -3.10 -6.89
CA GLU A 237 -27.13 -3.98 -8.00
C GLU A 237 -25.97 -3.40 -8.83
N ARG A 238 -25.89 -2.07 -8.89
CA ARG A 238 -24.90 -1.30 -9.64
C ARG A 238 -24.60 0.00 -8.92
N LEU A 239 -23.35 0.47 -8.97
CA LEU A 239 -22.98 1.74 -8.36
C LEU A 239 -21.84 2.42 -9.14
N THR A 240 -22.06 3.67 -9.56
CA THR A 240 -20.97 4.51 -10.06
C THR A 240 -20.29 5.21 -8.88
N VAL A 241 -18.97 5.11 -8.81
CA VAL A 241 -18.15 5.51 -7.67
C VAL A 241 -17.14 6.57 -8.10
N ASN A 242 -17.00 7.61 -7.27
CA ASN A 242 -15.97 8.62 -7.44
C ASN A 242 -14.63 8.12 -6.89
N ALA A 243 -13.61 8.08 -7.74
CA ALA A 243 -12.23 8.01 -7.33
C ALA A 243 -11.66 9.43 -7.21
N ASP A 244 -11.03 9.73 -6.11
CA ASP A 244 -10.41 11.02 -5.85
C ASP A 244 -9.17 10.79 -4.96
N PHE A 245 -7.99 11.00 -5.54
CA PHE A 245 -6.71 10.73 -4.90
C PHE A 245 -5.82 11.96 -4.91
N GLU A 246 -5.14 12.20 -3.82
CA GLU A 246 -4.02 13.12 -3.73
C GLU A 246 -2.71 12.36 -3.81
N ILE A 247 -1.79 12.82 -4.67
CA ILE A 247 -0.46 12.24 -4.82
C ILE A 247 0.54 13.36 -4.56
N LYS A 248 1.45 13.15 -3.60
CA LYS A 248 2.45 14.13 -3.21
C LYS A 248 3.83 13.49 -3.20
N VAL A 249 4.82 14.22 -3.68
CA VAL A 249 6.22 13.78 -3.72
C VAL A 249 7.04 14.69 -2.82
N TYR A 250 7.70 14.08 -1.85
CA TYR A 250 8.60 14.75 -0.92
C TYR A 250 10.03 14.30 -1.16
N LYS A 251 10.97 15.22 -1.06
CA LYS A 251 12.39 14.96 -1.24
C LYS A 251 13.13 15.15 0.08
N LYS A 252 13.99 14.20 0.40
CA LYS A 252 14.97 14.32 1.47
C LYS A 252 16.11 15.22 1.01
N ASP A 253 16.51 16.18 1.85
CA ASP A 253 17.68 17.04 1.63
C ASP A 253 19.00 16.27 1.61
#